data_a95c5a0e7356c3187d189ae5f3b05b58
#
_entry.id   a95c5a0e7356c3187d189ae5f3b05b58
#
_cell.length_a   1.000
_cell.length_b   1.000
_cell.length_c   1.000
_cell.angle_alpha   90.00
_cell.angle_beta   90.00
_cell.angle_gamma   90.00
#
_symmetry.space_group_name_H-M   'P 1'
#
loop_
_entity.id
_entity.type
_entity.pdbx_description
1 polymer ?
#
loop_
_entity_poly.entity_id
_entity_poly.type
_entity_poly.pdbx_seq_one_letter_code
_entity_poly.pdbx_strand_id
1 'polypeptide(L)'
;KTEGESTDNKIAAAGPNAVPVDTRVVVNIPAFRMDLFQDGKLIKSYKIGIGYPEFPLPQGLRKAQSIIFNPPWTPPDSPWVATMKDVSPGELVEAGSKLNPLGPIKIPIGAPSLIHGGKPASKIGRFASHGCVGLTNAQVKDFAKLLAQASSTEVSDQAIASFLQDKTRTRVVKLHQAVPVELRYETIVVEDGKLHIFKDVYSQNTNTEENLRKVLDAQGVSFEDFSVAEKEKVLAALNAMSVHPKKVVDTKTSAKNVETKSTKNAKGENVVEIGSVTLKGYPAPVNLDTGNGTSVVAARTDKNR
;
A
#
# COMPACT_ATOMS: atom_id res chain seq x y z
N LYS A 1 -39.68 -1.99 17.63
CA LYS A 1 -38.28 -1.64 17.76
C LYS A 1 -37.54 -2.48 16.75
N THR A 2 -37.32 -1.94 15.58
CA THR A 2 -36.46 -2.50 14.53
C THR A 2 -35.06 -2.00 14.81
N GLU A 3 -34.17 -2.91 15.19
CA GLU A 3 -32.75 -2.66 15.33
C GLU A 3 -32.17 -2.35 13.95
N GLY A 4 -31.51 -1.20 13.85
CA GLY A 4 -30.86 -0.80 12.63
C GLY A 4 -29.66 -1.72 12.37
N GLU A 5 -29.75 -2.52 11.31
CA GLU A 5 -28.58 -3.20 10.73
C GLU A 5 -27.53 -2.15 10.40
N SER A 6 -26.37 -2.32 10.99
CA SER A 6 -25.20 -1.49 10.76
C SER A 6 -24.84 -1.47 9.29
N THR A 7 -24.85 -0.29 8.69
CA THR A 7 -24.45 -0.05 7.30
C THR A 7 -22.96 -0.27 7.06
N ASP A 8 -22.18 -0.59 8.08
CA ASP A 8 -20.73 -0.80 8.01
C ASP A 8 -20.30 -2.04 7.19
N ASN A 9 -21.22 -2.98 6.94
CA ASN A 9 -20.91 -4.24 6.24
C ASN A 9 -21.02 -4.16 4.70
N LYS A 10 -21.43 -3.01 4.13
CA LYS A 10 -21.59 -2.82 2.67
C LYS A 10 -20.36 -2.24 1.97
N ILE A 11 -19.29 -1.95 2.70
CA ILE A 11 -18.16 -1.14 2.22
C ILE A 11 -16.94 -1.97 1.82
N ALA A 12 -16.90 -3.27 2.09
CA ALA A 12 -15.82 -4.12 1.63
C ALA A 12 -15.87 -4.30 0.11
N ALA A 13 -14.75 -4.07 -0.56
CA ALA A 13 -14.66 -4.35 -1.99
C ALA A 13 -14.90 -5.84 -2.25
N ALA A 14 -15.81 -6.17 -3.14
CA ALA A 14 -16.17 -7.55 -3.43
C ALA A 14 -15.13 -8.18 -4.38
N GLY A 15 -14.29 -9.06 -3.85
CA GLY A 15 -13.39 -9.89 -4.63
C GLY A 15 -11.98 -9.33 -4.84
N PRO A 16 -11.06 -10.15 -5.41
CA PRO A 16 -9.69 -9.75 -5.68
C PRO A 16 -9.62 -8.65 -6.73
N ASN A 17 -8.73 -7.71 -6.54
CA ASN A 17 -8.48 -6.54 -7.38
C ASN A 17 -9.71 -5.62 -7.59
N ALA A 18 -10.68 -5.68 -6.70
CA ALA A 18 -11.87 -4.87 -6.82
C ALA A 18 -11.54 -3.37 -6.77
N VAL A 19 -12.05 -2.62 -7.74
CA VAL A 19 -11.94 -1.16 -7.78
C VAL A 19 -13.00 -0.58 -6.83
N PRO A 20 -12.59 0.27 -5.87
CA PRO A 20 -13.55 0.95 -5.01
C PRO A 20 -14.57 1.78 -5.79
N VAL A 21 -15.80 1.84 -5.30
CA VAL A 21 -16.86 2.69 -5.85
C VAL A 21 -17.16 3.90 -4.94
N ASP A 22 -16.54 3.95 -3.79
CA ASP A 22 -16.71 4.98 -2.76
C ASP A 22 -15.41 5.78 -2.53
N THR A 23 -15.46 6.65 -1.53
CA THR A 23 -14.27 7.38 -1.03
C THR A 23 -13.56 6.50 -0.01
N ARG A 24 -12.35 6.05 -0.33
CA ARG A 24 -11.50 5.25 0.59
C ARG A 24 -10.02 5.30 0.24
N VAL A 25 -9.22 4.86 1.19
CA VAL A 25 -7.80 4.56 1.00
C VAL A 25 -7.64 3.05 0.80
N VAL A 26 -6.90 2.64 -0.23
CA VAL A 26 -6.51 1.24 -0.45
C VAL A 26 -5.01 1.13 -0.30
N VAL A 27 -4.56 0.23 0.56
CA VAL A 27 -3.14 -0.11 0.71
C VAL A 27 -2.95 -1.52 0.20
N ASN A 28 -2.20 -1.69 -0.89
CA ASN A 28 -1.75 -3.02 -1.29
C ASN A 28 -0.33 -3.27 -0.75
N ILE A 29 -0.23 -4.14 0.25
CA ILE A 29 0.99 -4.40 1.01
C ILE A 29 2.12 -4.94 0.13
N PRO A 30 1.93 -6.00 -0.69
CA PRO A 30 2.98 -6.54 -1.56
C PRO A 30 3.45 -5.55 -2.64
N ALA A 31 2.58 -4.66 -3.09
CA ALA A 31 2.91 -3.63 -4.05
C ALA A 31 3.65 -2.43 -3.44
N PHE A 32 3.74 -2.33 -2.12
CA PHE A 32 4.24 -1.14 -1.42
C PHE A 32 3.53 0.14 -1.88
N ARG A 33 2.21 0.06 -2.06
CA ARG A 33 1.40 1.12 -2.66
C ARG A 33 0.20 1.46 -1.79
N MET A 34 -0.11 2.74 -1.73
CA MET A 34 -1.31 3.29 -1.13
C MET A 34 -1.99 4.22 -2.13
N ASP A 35 -3.27 4.03 -2.33
CA ASP A 35 -4.12 4.77 -3.26
C ASP A 35 -5.25 5.48 -2.52
N LEU A 36 -5.51 6.72 -2.87
CA LEU A 36 -6.68 7.47 -2.41
C LEU A 36 -7.72 7.51 -3.53
N PHE A 37 -8.87 6.95 -3.26
CA PHE A 37 -10.07 7.07 -4.10
C PHE A 37 -11.03 8.08 -3.52
N GLN A 38 -11.69 8.83 -4.38
CA GLN A 38 -12.82 9.70 -4.05
C GLN A 38 -13.96 9.40 -5.01
N ASP A 39 -15.10 8.98 -4.47
CA ASP A 39 -16.31 8.61 -5.23
C ASP A 39 -15.99 7.64 -6.39
N GLY A 40 -15.21 6.60 -6.08
CA GLY A 40 -14.79 5.58 -7.04
C GLY A 40 -13.67 5.99 -8.01
N LYS A 41 -13.22 7.23 -7.97
CA LYS A 41 -12.14 7.73 -8.82
C LYS A 41 -10.81 7.73 -8.09
N LEU A 42 -9.79 7.13 -8.69
CA LEU A 42 -8.42 7.20 -8.18
C LEU A 42 -7.87 8.62 -8.31
N ILE A 43 -7.55 9.25 -7.18
CA ILE A 43 -7.08 10.63 -7.09
C ILE A 43 -5.55 10.69 -7.06
N LYS A 44 -4.94 9.87 -6.21
CA LYS A 44 -3.49 9.89 -5.99
C LYS A 44 -2.98 8.54 -5.54
N SER A 45 -1.79 8.19 -6.01
CA SER A 45 -1.05 7.01 -5.60
C SER A 45 0.25 7.40 -4.88
N TYR A 46 0.59 6.64 -3.83
CA TYR A 46 1.82 6.82 -3.06
C TYR A 46 2.59 5.49 -3.00
N LYS A 47 3.88 5.56 -3.24
CA LYS A 47 4.77 4.50 -2.83
C LYS A 47 5.04 4.63 -1.34
N ILE A 48 4.95 3.53 -0.59
CA ILE A 48 4.96 3.54 0.87
C ILE A 48 6.04 2.62 1.43
N GLY A 49 6.41 2.84 2.70
CA GLY A 49 7.08 1.84 3.51
C GLY A 49 6.06 1.02 4.29
N ILE A 50 6.33 -0.27 4.50
CA ILE A 50 5.46 -1.19 5.24
C ILE A 50 6.16 -1.77 6.46
N GLY A 51 5.41 -2.54 7.28
CA GLY A 51 5.96 -3.25 8.42
C GLY A 51 6.98 -4.31 8.02
N TYR A 52 7.96 -4.57 8.90
CA TYR A 52 8.86 -5.72 8.76
C TYR A 52 8.07 -7.03 8.86
N PRO A 53 8.59 -8.16 8.33
CA PRO A 53 7.91 -9.46 8.43
C PRO A 53 7.60 -9.89 9.87
N GLU A 54 8.43 -9.50 10.83
CA GLU A 54 8.25 -9.76 12.27
C GLU A 54 7.17 -8.85 12.89
N PHE A 55 6.84 -7.75 12.23
CA PHE A 55 5.83 -6.77 12.62
C PHE A 55 4.98 -6.41 11.39
N PRO A 56 4.22 -7.35 10.84
CA PRO A 56 3.50 -7.14 9.59
C PRO A 56 2.41 -6.09 9.75
N LEU A 57 2.17 -5.36 8.68
CA LEU A 57 1.00 -4.49 8.58
C LEU A 57 -0.26 -5.39 8.52
N PRO A 58 -1.22 -5.23 9.45
CA PRO A 58 -2.40 -6.09 9.48
C PRO A 58 -3.30 -5.82 8.26
N GLN A 59 -3.97 -6.87 7.80
CA GLN A 59 -4.95 -6.80 6.72
C GLN A 59 -6.35 -6.45 7.24
N GLY A 60 -7.24 -6.10 6.31
CA GLY A 60 -8.66 -5.88 6.56
C GLY A 60 -9.07 -4.41 6.50
N LEU A 61 -10.37 -4.20 6.73
CA LEU A 61 -10.97 -2.88 6.69
C LEU A 61 -10.71 -2.12 8.01
N ARG A 62 -10.25 -0.91 7.86
CA ARG A 62 -9.96 0.07 8.93
C ARG A 62 -10.65 1.38 8.60
N LYS A 63 -10.48 2.40 9.44
CA LYS A 63 -10.96 3.75 9.15
C LYS A 63 -10.07 4.82 9.74
N ALA A 64 -9.88 5.90 8.99
CA ALA A 64 -9.27 7.13 9.44
C ALA A 64 -10.39 8.09 9.90
N GLN A 65 -10.24 8.64 11.12
CA GLN A 65 -11.23 9.55 11.71
C GLN A 65 -10.64 10.91 12.07
N SER A 66 -9.32 11.01 12.05
CA SER A 66 -8.61 12.24 12.39
C SER A 66 -7.22 12.30 11.77
N ILE A 67 -6.73 13.52 11.61
CA ILE A 67 -5.36 13.85 11.25
C ILE A 67 -4.73 14.52 12.46
N ILE A 68 -3.58 14.04 12.91
CA ILE A 68 -2.86 14.57 14.06
C ILE A 68 -1.55 15.17 13.60
N PHE A 69 -1.45 16.49 13.70
CA PHE A 69 -0.24 17.26 13.42
C PHE A 69 0.63 17.34 14.66
N ASN A 70 1.95 17.26 14.46
CA ASN A 70 2.95 17.23 15.52
C ASN A 70 2.57 16.26 16.64
N PRO A 71 2.42 14.97 16.32
CA PRO A 71 2.01 13.99 17.30
C PRO A 71 3.11 13.71 18.32
N PRO A 72 2.80 13.57 19.60
CA PRO A 72 3.69 12.87 20.52
C PRO A 72 3.66 11.37 20.21
N TRP A 73 4.66 10.65 20.71
CA TRP A 73 4.79 9.21 20.54
C TRP A 73 5.03 8.53 21.87
N THR A 74 4.21 7.54 22.19
CA THR A 74 4.45 6.65 23.31
C THR A 74 5.00 5.34 22.75
N PRO A 75 6.27 5.02 23.02
CA PRO A 75 6.88 3.77 22.57
C PRO A 75 6.13 2.57 23.16
N PRO A 76 5.75 1.58 22.34
CA PRO A 76 5.11 0.39 22.86
C PRO A 76 6.11 -0.47 23.65
N ASP A 77 5.59 -1.33 24.53
CA ASP A 77 6.38 -2.39 25.15
C ASP A 77 6.65 -3.48 24.10
N SER A 78 7.79 -3.35 23.45
CA SER A 78 8.18 -4.22 22.33
C SER A 78 9.70 -4.37 22.29
N PRO A 79 10.22 -5.57 21.92
CA PRO A 79 11.67 -5.83 21.87
C PRO A 79 12.46 -4.84 21.01
N TRP A 80 11.87 -4.32 19.94
CA TRP A 80 12.55 -3.34 19.08
C TRP A 80 12.74 -1.98 19.75
N VAL A 81 11.85 -1.60 20.69
CA VAL A 81 12.00 -0.35 21.46
C VAL A 81 13.16 -0.47 22.44
N ALA A 82 13.35 -1.65 23.04
CA ALA A 82 14.47 -1.90 23.94
C ALA A 82 15.86 -1.75 23.27
N THR A 83 15.93 -1.79 21.94
CA THR A 83 17.16 -1.55 21.17
C THR A 83 17.37 -0.08 20.81
N MET A 84 16.39 0.79 21.05
CA MET A 84 16.51 2.23 20.78
C MET A 84 17.31 2.91 21.89
N LYS A 85 18.21 3.82 21.49
CA LYS A 85 18.94 4.65 22.43
C LYS A 85 18.03 5.79 22.92
N ASP A 86 18.10 6.08 24.21
CA ASP A 86 17.41 7.21 24.86
C ASP A 86 15.87 7.18 24.71
N VAL A 87 15.30 5.96 24.59
CA VAL A 87 13.85 5.74 24.50
C VAL A 87 13.47 4.57 25.39
N SER A 88 12.44 4.76 26.23
CA SER A 88 11.92 3.71 27.11
C SER A 88 10.47 3.37 26.75
N PRO A 89 10.05 2.10 26.83
CA PRO A 89 8.64 1.72 26.66
C PRO A 89 7.73 2.50 27.61
N GLY A 90 6.62 3.01 27.11
CA GLY A 90 5.63 3.77 27.88
C GLY A 90 5.99 5.21 28.20
N GLU A 91 7.24 5.64 28.01
CA GLU A 91 7.67 7.01 28.25
C GLU A 91 7.30 7.90 27.06
N LEU A 92 6.64 9.03 27.34
CA LEU A 92 6.18 9.93 26.28
C LEU A 92 7.35 10.64 25.60
N VAL A 93 7.51 10.44 24.32
CA VAL A 93 8.39 11.22 23.45
C VAL A 93 7.61 12.39 22.86
N GLU A 94 7.99 13.59 23.23
CA GLU A 94 7.28 14.81 22.87
C GLU A 94 7.24 15.07 21.35
N ALA A 95 6.24 15.86 20.95
CA ALA A 95 6.14 16.38 19.60
C ALA A 95 7.40 17.17 19.22
N GLY A 96 7.87 17.00 17.97
CA GLY A 96 9.07 17.69 17.49
C GLY A 96 10.40 17.12 17.95
N SER A 97 10.41 16.15 18.89
CA SER A 97 11.63 15.45 19.31
C SER A 97 12.27 14.69 18.14
N LYS A 98 13.60 14.69 18.09
CA LYS A 98 14.37 13.89 17.11
C LYS A 98 14.22 12.37 17.33
N LEU A 99 13.84 11.97 18.54
CA LEU A 99 13.59 10.57 18.90
C LEU A 99 12.20 10.09 18.46
N ASN A 100 11.32 11.01 18.03
CA ASN A 100 9.97 10.68 17.60
C ASN A 100 9.95 10.20 16.14
N PRO A 101 9.65 8.91 15.88
CA PRO A 101 9.73 8.33 14.52
C PRO A 101 8.51 8.64 13.65
N LEU A 102 7.47 9.28 14.20
CA LEU A 102 6.20 9.48 13.51
C LEU A 102 6.22 10.65 12.52
N GLY A 103 7.25 11.52 12.63
CA GLY A 103 7.32 12.71 11.81
C GLY A 103 6.24 13.74 12.16
N PRO A 104 5.95 14.69 11.24
CA PRO A 104 5.09 15.83 11.53
C PRO A 104 3.59 15.49 11.57
N ILE A 105 3.17 14.36 11.02
CA ILE A 105 1.75 14.01 10.91
C ILE A 105 1.59 12.50 11.09
N LYS A 106 0.55 12.11 11.87
CA LYS A 106 0.03 10.74 11.92
C LYS A 106 -1.48 10.72 11.68
N ILE A 107 -1.96 9.68 11.05
CA ILE A 107 -3.36 9.37 10.85
C ILE A 107 -3.62 7.99 11.48
N PRO A 108 -4.32 7.93 12.64
CA PRO A 108 -4.72 6.66 13.23
C PRO A 108 -5.72 5.92 12.34
N ILE A 109 -5.48 4.63 12.13
CA ILE A 109 -6.35 3.75 11.31
C ILE A 109 -6.85 2.53 12.11
N GLY A 110 -6.82 2.64 13.44
CA GLY A 110 -7.13 1.55 14.36
C GLY A 110 -5.85 0.92 14.94
N ALA A 111 -5.81 0.85 16.28
CA ALA A 111 -4.64 0.36 17.00
C ALA A 111 -4.23 -1.06 16.56
N PRO A 112 -2.94 -1.35 16.47
CA PRO A 112 -1.82 -0.45 16.75
C PRO A 112 -1.34 0.36 15.51
N SER A 113 -2.01 0.29 14.38
CA SER A 113 -1.51 0.77 13.08
C SER A 113 -1.83 2.23 12.81
N LEU A 114 -0.89 2.89 12.14
CA LEU A 114 -0.94 4.29 11.76
C LEU A 114 -0.51 4.43 10.28
N ILE A 115 -0.96 5.51 9.64
CA ILE A 115 -0.28 6.10 8.48
C ILE A 115 0.49 7.30 9.02
N HIS A 116 1.82 7.39 8.80
CA HIS A 116 2.60 8.46 9.40
C HIS A 116 3.82 8.86 8.56
N GLY A 117 4.34 10.04 8.80
CA GLY A 117 5.56 10.56 8.20
C GLY A 117 6.86 10.00 8.80
N GLY A 118 7.92 10.79 8.74
CA GLY A 118 9.20 10.48 9.40
C GLY A 118 10.09 9.48 8.66
N LYS A 119 9.67 8.94 7.52
CA LYS A 119 10.51 8.00 6.77
C LYS A 119 11.41 8.74 5.78
N PRO A 120 12.70 8.39 5.71
CA PRO A 120 13.55 8.89 4.63
C PRO A 120 13.13 8.26 3.29
N ALA A 121 13.36 8.96 2.18
CA ALA A 121 13.00 8.51 0.84
C ALA A 121 13.58 7.13 0.49
N SER A 122 14.75 6.79 1.02
CA SER A 122 15.41 5.49 0.84
C SER A 122 14.65 4.31 1.46
N LYS A 123 13.71 4.56 2.38
CA LYS A 123 12.86 3.55 3.02
C LYS A 123 11.50 3.40 2.35
N ILE A 124 11.17 4.24 1.37
CA ILE A 124 9.94 4.13 0.59
C ILE A 124 10.07 2.99 -0.43
N GLY A 125 9.04 2.15 -0.51
CA GLY A 125 9.05 0.91 -1.29
C GLY A 125 9.84 -0.23 -0.65
N ARG A 126 9.99 -0.20 0.68
CA ARG A 126 10.74 -1.19 1.47
C ARG A 126 10.06 -1.45 2.82
N PHE A 127 10.56 -2.43 3.55
CA PHE A 127 10.28 -2.57 4.97
C PHE A 127 10.85 -1.37 5.73
N ALA A 128 10.01 -0.68 6.48
CA ALA A 128 10.35 0.62 7.07
C ALA A 128 9.72 0.88 8.45
N SER A 129 8.87 -0.02 8.95
CA SER A 129 8.11 0.21 10.17
C SER A 129 7.88 -1.08 10.97
N HIS A 130 7.28 -0.93 12.14
CA HIS A 130 6.84 -2.03 13.00
C HIS A 130 5.29 -2.08 13.02
N GLY A 131 4.69 -2.33 11.82
CA GLY A 131 3.24 -2.52 11.67
C GLY A 131 2.46 -1.26 11.26
N CYS A 132 3.14 -0.26 10.66
CA CYS A 132 2.50 0.97 10.17
C CYS A 132 2.75 1.19 8.68
N VAL A 133 1.96 2.07 8.07
CA VAL A 133 2.21 2.64 6.75
C VAL A 133 3.12 3.85 6.90
N GLY A 134 4.32 3.76 6.36
CA GLY A 134 5.35 4.81 6.44
C GLY A 134 5.41 5.67 5.18
N LEU A 135 5.42 6.98 5.36
CA LEU A 135 5.54 8.01 4.33
C LEU A 135 6.72 8.93 4.63
N THR A 136 7.24 9.62 3.61
CA THR A 136 8.10 10.77 3.85
C THR A 136 7.30 11.93 4.44
N ASN A 137 7.97 12.93 5.01
CA ASN A 137 7.29 14.11 5.54
C ASN A 137 6.53 14.89 4.45
N ALA A 138 7.05 14.90 3.23
CA ALA A 138 6.38 15.53 2.09
C ALA A 138 5.13 14.76 1.70
N GLN A 139 5.23 13.43 1.57
CA GLN A 139 4.10 12.57 1.22
C GLN A 139 2.98 12.62 2.27
N VAL A 140 3.30 12.56 3.57
CA VAL A 140 2.26 12.58 4.61
C VAL A 140 1.55 13.92 4.69
N LYS A 141 2.23 15.03 4.38
CA LYS A 141 1.62 16.36 4.29
C LYS A 141 0.65 16.44 3.11
N ASP A 142 1.07 16.00 1.94
CA ASP A 142 0.24 15.94 0.73
C ASP A 142 -0.98 15.02 0.95
N PHE A 143 -0.75 13.82 1.50
CA PHE A 143 -1.81 12.87 1.80
C PHE A 143 -2.82 13.41 2.82
N ALA A 144 -2.36 14.06 3.91
CA ALA A 144 -3.24 14.65 4.92
C ALA A 144 -4.17 15.71 4.32
N LYS A 145 -3.66 16.54 3.41
CA LYS A 145 -4.46 17.53 2.67
C LYS A 145 -5.53 16.84 1.81
N LEU A 146 -5.14 15.88 0.98
CA LEU A 146 -6.06 15.18 0.10
C LEU A 146 -7.09 14.34 0.88
N LEU A 147 -6.69 13.72 2.00
CA LEU A 147 -7.59 12.99 2.88
C LEU A 147 -8.64 13.92 3.53
N ALA A 148 -8.24 15.11 3.98
CA ALA A 148 -9.17 16.11 4.50
C ALA A 148 -10.18 16.51 3.43
N GLN A 149 -9.73 16.81 2.21
CA GLN A 149 -10.59 17.14 1.07
C GLN A 149 -11.56 16.02 0.75
N ALA A 150 -11.07 14.77 0.65
CA ALA A 150 -11.88 13.59 0.34
C ALA A 150 -12.93 13.29 1.42
N SER A 151 -12.69 13.69 2.67
CA SER A 151 -13.63 13.57 3.80
C SER A 151 -14.53 14.79 3.99
N SER A 152 -14.54 15.74 3.04
CA SER A 152 -15.26 17.02 3.15
C SER A 152 -14.88 17.85 4.39
N THR A 153 -13.62 17.73 4.81
CA THR A 153 -13.07 18.47 5.96
C THR A 153 -12.31 19.69 5.46
N GLU A 154 -12.77 20.87 5.87
CA GLU A 154 -12.14 22.13 5.48
C GLU A 154 -10.86 22.36 6.30
N VAL A 155 -9.72 22.23 5.65
CA VAL A 155 -8.40 22.59 6.18
C VAL A 155 -7.60 23.27 5.09
N SER A 156 -7.34 24.58 5.24
CA SER A 156 -6.58 25.34 4.27
C SER A 156 -5.09 24.99 4.30
N ASP A 157 -4.41 25.19 3.17
CA ASP A 157 -2.95 25.07 3.10
C ASP A 157 -2.23 25.95 4.11
N GLN A 158 -2.77 27.14 4.35
CA GLN A 158 -2.25 28.08 5.33
C GLN A 158 -2.41 27.55 6.77
N ALA A 159 -3.54 26.89 7.09
CA ALA A 159 -3.75 26.26 8.37
C ALA A 159 -2.76 25.10 8.59
N ILE A 160 -2.59 24.23 7.58
CA ILE A 160 -1.61 23.14 7.62
C ILE A 160 -0.19 23.70 7.84
N ALA A 161 0.19 24.74 7.10
CA ALA A 161 1.50 25.38 7.25
C ALA A 161 1.69 25.95 8.67
N SER A 162 0.68 26.62 9.21
CA SER A 162 0.69 27.17 10.56
C SER A 162 0.82 26.07 11.63
N PHE A 163 0.09 24.95 11.48
CA PHE A 163 0.20 23.81 12.41
C PHE A 163 1.62 23.22 12.42
N LEU A 164 2.24 23.10 11.26
CA LEU A 164 3.58 22.51 11.11
C LEU A 164 4.72 23.45 11.49
N GLN A 165 4.47 24.77 11.61
CA GLN A 165 5.45 25.74 12.04
C GLN A 165 5.79 25.58 13.52
N ASP A 166 4.80 25.40 14.38
CA ASP A 166 4.98 25.12 15.82
C ASP A 166 5.03 23.61 16.05
N LYS A 167 6.24 23.04 15.90
CA LYS A 167 6.48 21.59 15.98
C LYS A 167 6.20 20.99 17.35
N THR A 168 6.14 21.79 18.39
CA THR A 168 5.93 21.33 19.77
C THR A 168 4.45 21.23 20.15
N ARG A 169 3.58 21.87 19.37
CA ARG A 169 2.16 21.93 19.63
C ARG A 169 1.37 20.94 18.80
N THR A 170 0.82 19.93 19.45
CA THR A 170 -0.08 18.97 18.78
C THR A 170 -1.40 19.62 18.37
N ARG A 171 -1.88 19.31 17.17
CA ARG A 171 -3.19 19.70 16.65
C ARG A 171 -3.92 18.48 16.14
N VAL A 172 -5.17 18.33 16.51
CA VAL A 172 -6.05 17.25 16.04
C VAL A 172 -7.13 17.84 15.16
N VAL A 173 -7.19 17.40 13.92
CA VAL A 173 -8.27 17.71 12.98
C VAL A 173 -9.13 16.46 12.87
N LYS A 174 -10.37 16.53 13.35
CA LYS A 174 -11.36 15.46 13.15
C LYS A 174 -11.88 15.53 11.72
N LEU A 175 -11.95 14.41 11.04
CA LEU A 175 -12.53 14.30 9.70
C LEU A 175 -14.05 14.41 9.82
N HIS A 176 -14.66 15.16 8.89
CA HIS A 176 -16.12 15.31 8.84
C HIS A 176 -16.79 13.94 8.63
N GLN A 177 -16.24 13.15 7.73
CA GLN A 177 -16.63 11.76 7.52
C GLN A 177 -15.41 10.86 7.74
N ALA A 178 -15.61 9.74 8.44
CA ALA A 178 -14.57 8.74 8.57
C ALA A 178 -14.29 8.13 7.19
N VAL A 179 -13.01 8.07 6.80
CA VAL A 179 -12.60 7.49 5.52
C VAL A 179 -12.18 6.03 5.74
N PRO A 180 -12.82 5.06 5.07
CA PRO A 180 -12.39 3.68 5.08
C PRO A 180 -10.93 3.55 4.61
N VAL A 181 -10.18 2.68 5.27
CA VAL A 181 -8.80 2.32 4.90
C VAL A 181 -8.74 0.81 4.76
N GLU A 182 -8.63 0.33 3.55
CA GLU A 182 -8.61 -1.09 3.23
C GLU A 182 -7.16 -1.55 3.03
N LEU A 183 -6.71 -2.45 3.91
CA LEU A 183 -5.36 -3.01 3.89
C LEU A 183 -5.44 -4.38 3.21
N ARG A 184 -4.98 -4.47 1.96
CA ARG A 184 -5.00 -5.65 1.11
C ARG A 184 -3.66 -6.34 1.06
N TYR A 185 -3.70 -7.63 0.81
CA TYR A 185 -2.51 -8.42 0.51
C TYR A 185 -2.72 -9.14 -0.82
N GLU A 186 -2.59 -8.38 -1.90
CA GLU A 186 -2.80 -8.86 -3.26
C GLU A 186 -1.45 -8.95 -3.99
N THR A 187 -0.94 -10.16 -4.15
CA THR A 187 0.32 -10.42 -4.85
C THR A 187 0.14 -10.56 -6.35
N ILE A 188 -1.09 -10.81 -6.80
CA ILE A 188 -1.45 -10.92 -8.21
C ILE A 188 -2.50 -9.86 -8.49
N VAL A 189 -2.16 -8.90 -9.36
CA VAL A 189 -3.02 -7.75 -9.68
C VAL A 189 -3.11 -7.58 -11.18
N VAL A 190 -4.32 -7.50 -11.69
CA VAL A 190 -4.57 -7.01 -13.04
C VAL A 190 -4.69 -5.50 -12.98
N GLU A 191 -3.76 -4.80 -13.62
CA GLU A 191 -3.68 -3.34 -13.61
C GLU A 191 -3.37 -2.82 -15.01
N ASP A 192 -4.15 -1.88 -15.50
CA ASP A 192 -3.96 -1.25 -16.82
C ASP A 192 -3.76 -2.29 -17.95
N GLY A 193 -4.57 -3.34 -17.94
CA GLY A 193 -4.53 -4.41 -18.95
C GLY A 193 -3.34 -5.36 -18.83
N LYS A 194 -2.55 -5.29 -17.78
CA LYS A 194 -1.37 -6.14 -17.55
C LYS A 194 -1.50 -6.93 -16.26
N LEU A 195 -0.84 -8.06 -16.21
CA LEU A 195 -0.77 -8.89 -15.03
C LEU A 195 0.50 -8.54 -14.24
N HIS A 196 0.33 -8.00 -13.04
CA HIS A 196 1.39 -7.66 -12.11
C HIS A 196 1.50 -8.74 -11.05
N ILE A 197 2.69 -9.31 -10.87
CA ILE A 197 2.96 -10.34 -9.88
C ILE A 197 4.02 -9.79 -8.92
N PHE A 198 3.59 -9.46 -7.71
CA PHE A 198 4.42 -8.93 -6.65
C PHE A 198 5.02 -10.05 -5.81
N LYS A 199 6.16 -9.77 -5.19
CA LYS A 199 6.76 -10.68 -4.23
C LYS A 199 5.84 -10.90 -3.03
N ASP A 200 5.72 -12.14 -2.57
CA ASP A 200 5.02 -12.52 -1.34
C ASP A 200 5.86 -12.12 -0.12
N VAL A 201 5.79 -10.82 0.24
CA VAL A 201 6.70 -10.17 1.21
C VAL A 201 6.53 -10.66 2.66
N TYR A 202 5.37 -11.22 3.01
CA TYR A 202 5.09 -11.78 4.34
C TYR A 202 4.93 -13.30 4.32
N SER A 203 5.29 -13.93 3.21
CA SER A 203 5.31 -15.40 3.13
C SER A 203 3.96 -16.07 3.37
N GLN A 204 2.89 -15.49 2.81
CA GLN A 204 1.52 -15.99 2.96
C GLN A 204 1.14 -17.06 1.92
N ASN A 205 2.08 -17.43 1.04
CA ASN A 205 1.87 -18.42 -0.05
C ASN A 205 0.74 -18.04 -1.01
N THR A 206 0.66 -16.75 -1.36
CA THR A 206 -0.40 -16.20 -2.22
C THR A 206 -0.06 -16.24 -3.71
N ASN A 207 1.20 -16.46 -4.10
CA ASN A 207 1.63 -16.60 -5.49
C ASN A 207 1.42 -18.03 -5.99
N THR A 208 0.16 -18.42 -6.13
CA THR A 208 -0.25 -19.76 -6.58
C THR A 208 -1.08 -19.67 -7.86
N GLU A 209 -1.10 -20.75 -8.63
CA GLU A 209 -1.98 -20.84 -9.80
C GLU A 209 -3.46 -20.75 -9.40
N GLU A 210 -3.84 -21.32 -8.25
CA GLU A 210 -5.20 -21.23 -7.74
C GLU A 210 -5.61 -19.76 -7.51
N ASN A 211 -4.73 -18.96 -6.87
CA ASN A 211 -5.02 -17.54 -6.65
C ASN A 211 -5.01 -16.75 -7.98
N LEU A 212 -4.11 -17.09 -8.91
CA LEU A 212 -4.13 -16.51 -10.25
C LEU A 212 -5.48 -16.73 -10.93
N ARG A 213 -5.98 -17.97 -10.92
CA ARG A 213 -7.29 -18.29 -11.51
C ARG A 213 -8.41 -17.49 -10.88
N LYS A 214 -8.47 -17.37 -9.55
CA LYS A 214 -9.46 -16.53 -8.85
C LYS A 214 -9.39 -15.05 -9.28
N VAL A 215 -8.17 -14.51 -9.47
CA VAL A 215 -7.99 -13.13 -9.93
C VAL A 215 -8.47 -12.96 -11.36
N LEU A 216 -8.17 -13.89 -12.24
CA LEU A 216 -8.60 -13.85 -13.65
C LEU A 216 -10.11 -14.06 -13.78
N ASP A 217 -10.70 -15.01 -13.05
CA ASP A 217 -12.13 -15.27 -13.02
C ASP A 217 -12.92 -14.02 -12.57
N ALA A 218 -12.38 -13.29 -11.58
CA ALA A 218 -12.97 -12.01 -11.15
C ALA A 218 -12.94 -10.93 -12.23
N GLN A 219 -12.08 -11.08 -13.25
CA GLN A 219 -12.03 -10.23 -14.44
C GLN A 219 -12.86 -10.79 -15.62
N GLY A 220 -13.51 -11.93 -15.45
CA GLY A 220 -14.25 -12.63 -16.50
C GLY A 220 -13.35 -13.29 -17.55
N VAL A 221 -12.12 -13.65 -17.18
CA VAL A 221 -11.11 -14.24 -18.05
C VAL A 221 -10.71 -15.63 -17.53
N SER A 222 -10.65 -16.62 -18.39
CA SER A 222 -10.15 -17.95 -18.05
C SER A 222 -8.64 -18.02 -18.30
N PHE A 223 -7.90 -18.63 -17.37
CA PHE A 223 -6.48 -18.93 -17.61
C PHE A 223 -6.28 -19.84 -18.81
N GLU A 224 -7.31 -20.63 -19.17
CA GLU A 224 -7.25 -21.52 -20.33
C GLU A 224 -7.25 -20.77 -21.66
N ASP A 225 -7.72 -19.53 -21.68
CA ASP A 225 -7.74 -18.68 -22.90
C ASP A 225 -6.34 -18.12 -23.25
N PHE A 226 -5.39 -18.27 -22.34
CA PHE A 226 -4.01 -17.85 -22.58
C PHE A 226 -3.30 -18.80 -23.53
N SER A 227 -2.48 -18.26 -24.42
CA SER A 227 -1.57 -19.06 -25.25
C SER A 227 -0.58 -19.85 -24.38
N VAL A 228 -0.02 -20.93 -24.93
CA VAL A 228 0.97 -21.76 -24.22
C VAL A 228 2.15 -20.91 -23.72
N ALA A 229 2.64 -20.01 -24.56
CA ALA A 229 3.77 -19.14 -24.20
C ALA A 229 3.43 -18.13 -23.07
N GLU A 230 2.19 -17.65 -23.01
CA GLU A 230 1.74 -16.77 -21.94
C GLU A 230 1.57 -17.54 -20.63
N LYS A 231 0.99 -18.75 -20.67
CA LYS A 231 0.90 -19.63 -19.50
C LYS A 231 2.27 -19.90 -18.88
N GLU A 232 3.25 -20.27 -19.73
CA GLU A 232 4.62 -20.51 -19.28
C GLU A 232 5.24 -19.27 -18.62
N LYS A 233 5.08 -18.07 -19.22
CA LYS A 233 5.58 -16.82 -18.67
C LYS A 233 4.96 -16.50 -17.32
N VAL A 234 3.63 -16.64 -17.19
CA VAL A 234 2.90 -16.36 -15.95
C VAL A 234 3.30 -17.32 -14.85
N LEU A 235 3.37 -18.64 -15.15
CA LEU A 235 3.78 -19.63 -14.16
C LEU A 235 5.23 -19.44 -13.71
N ALA A 236 6.14 -19.08 -14.65
CA ALA A 236 7.51 -18.74 -14.30
C ALA A 236 7.59 -17.50 -13.41
N ALA A 237 6.76 -16.48 -13.66
CA ALA A 237 6.69 -15.26 -12.85
C ALA A 237 6.13 -15.56 -11.46
N LEU A 238 5.06 -16.37 -11.34
CA LEU A 238 4.52 -16.82 -10.05
C LEU A 238 5.60 -17.53 -9.22
N ASN A 239 6.31 -18.50 -9.84
CA ASN A 239 7.37 -19.23 -9.15
C ASN A 239 8.51 -18.30 -8.70
N ALA A 240 8.94 -17.38 -9.55
CA ALA A 240 9.99 -16.41 -9.22
C ALA A 240 9.63 -15.47 -8.06
N MET A 241 8.33 -15.15 -7.89
CA MET A 241 7.83 -14.25 -6.84
C MET A 241 7.38 -14.99 -5.58
N SER A 242 7.24 -16.32 -5.64
CA SER A 242 6.91 -17.18 -4.50
C SER A 242 8.12 -17.54 -3.64
N VAL A 243 9.34 -17.30 -4.13
CA VAL A 243 10.55 -17.85 -3.51
C VAL A 243 10.78 -17.29 -2.11
N HIS A 244 10.51 -18.15 -1.12
CA HIS A 244 11.27 -18.15 0.12
C HIS A 244 12.72 -18.50 -0.20
N PRO A 245 13.73 -17.93 0.46
CA PRO A 245 15.05 -18.47 0.45
C PRO A 245 15.03 -19.82 1.20
N LYS A 246 14.53 -20.87 0.56
CA LYS A 246 14.83 -22.22 0.98
C LYS A 246 16.33 -22.38 0.84
N LYS A 247 17.03 -22.78 1.91
CA LYS A 247 18.38 -23.34 1.86
C LYS A 247 18.50 -24.14 0.57
N VAL A 248 19.43 -23.71 -0.29
CA VAL A 248 19.82 -24.47 -1.48
C VAL A 248 20.33 -25.81 -0.97
N VAL A 249 19.53 -26.84 -1.11
CA VAL A 249 20.04 -28.20 -1.13
C VAL A 249 20.50 -28.41 -2.56
N ASP A 250 21.82 -28.49 -2.74
CA ASP A 250 22.44 -28.80 -4.02
C ASP A 250 21.86 -30.07 -4.62
N THR A 251 21.02 -29.91 -5.62
CA THR A 251 20.77 -30.95 -6.61
C THR A 251 21.14 -30.40 -7.97
N LYS A 252 22.33 -30.78 -8.41
CA LYS A 252 22.79 -30.59 -9.78
C LYS A 252 21.82 -31.31 -10.71
N THR A 253 20.98 -30.55 -11.40
CA THR A 253 20.34 -31.01 -12.62
C THR A 253 20.28 -29.85 -13.60
N SER A 254 20.93 -30.08 -14.75
CA SER A 254 21.08 -29.13 -15.86
C SER A 254 19.73 -28.73 -16.42
N ALA A 255 19.33 -27.48 -16.25
CA ALA A 255 18.30 -26.87 -17.06
C ALA A 255 18.95 -25.85 -18.00
N LYS A 256 18.78 -26.05 -19.28
CA LYS A 256 19.21 -25.14 -20.36
C LYS A 256 18.57 -23.78 -20.13
N ASN A 257 19.41 -22.73 -20.13
CA ASN A 257 19.00 -21.35 -20.12
C ASN A 257 18.07 -21.04 -21.28
N VAL A 258 16.81 -20.86 -21.00
CA VAL A 258 15.88 -20.11 -21.85
C VAL A 258 15.92 -18.67 -21.33
N GLU A 259 16.61 -17.79 -22.04
CA GLU A 259 16.56 -16.36 -21.79
C GLU A 259 15.15 -15.85 -22.11
N THR A 260 14.28 -15.85 -21.11
CA THR A 260 13.05 -15.07 -21.17
C THR A 260 13.41 -13.61 -20.87
N LYS A 261 13.22 -12.72 -21.84
CA LYS A 261 13.22 -11.27 -21.62
C LYS A 261 12.02 -10.90 -20.73
N SER A 262 12.11 -11.19 -19.46
CA SER A 262 11.26 -10.59 -18.43
C SER A 262 11.86 -9.22 -18.14
N THR A 263 11.11 -8.17 -18.36
CA THR A 263 11.48 -6.82 -17.88
C THR A 263 11.45 -6.83 -16.35
N LYS A 264 12.56 -7.24 -15.75
CA LYS A 264 12.76 -7.15 -14.30
C LYS A 264 12.82 -5.68 -13.93
N ASN A 265 11.73 -5.15 -13.44
CA ASN A 265 11.81 -3.92 -12.68
C ASN A 265 12.68 -4.20 -11.45
N ALA A 266 13.64 -3.33 -11.13
CA ALA A 266 14.59 -3.46 -10.02
C ALA A 266 13.95 -3.47 -8.61
N LYS A 267 12.64 -3.77 -8.49
CA LYS A 267 11.81 -3.54 -7.31
C LYS A 267 10.93 -4.72 -6.85
N GLY A 268 11.22 -5.93 -7.26
CA GLY A 268 10.50 -7.11 -6.73
C GLY A 268 9.10 -7.33 -7.32
N GLU A 269 8.89 -6.94 -8.58
CA GLU A 269 7.66 -7.11 -9.33
C GLU A 269 7.98 -7.72 -10.70
N ASN A 270 7.16 -8.65 -11.18
CA ASN A 270 7.15 -9.12 -12.56
C ASN A 270 5.86 -8.64 -13.23
N VAL A 271 6.00 -8.01 -14.39
CA VAL A 271 4.87 -7.57 -15.22
C VAL A 271 4.81 -8.48 -16.45
N VAL A 272 3.67 -9.12 -16.64
CA VAL A 272 3.41 -9.99 -17.78
C VAL A 272 2.33 -9.38 -18.65
N GLU A 273 2.67 -9.08 -19.91
CA GLU A 273 1.71 -8.65 -20.90
C GLU A 273 1.01 -9.88 -21.50
N ILE A 274 -0.31 -9.86 -21.48
CA ILE A 274 -1.16 -10.90 -22.00
C ILE A 274 -1.86 -10.34 -23.25
N GLY A 275 -1.55 -10.89 -24.42
CA GLY A 275 -2.09 -10.42 -25.70
C GLY A 275 -3.30 -11.21 -26.19
N SER A 276 -3.50 -12.44 -25.68
CA SER A 276 -4.57 -13.33 -26.12
C SER A 276 -5.97 -12.92 -25.61
N VAL A 277 -6.04 -12.18 -24.52
CA VAL A 277 -7.29 -11.73 -23.89
C VAL A 277 -7.22 -10.26 -23.47
N THR A 278 -8.38 -9.62 -23.34
CA THR A 278 -8.45 -8.25 -22.81
C THR A 278 -8.64 -8.30 -21.31
N LEU A 279 -7.65 -7.82 -20.58
CA LEU A 279 -7.70 -7.62 -19.13
C LEU A 279 -8.18 -6.20 -18.84
N LYS A 280 -9.16 -6.08 -17.95
CA LYS A 280 -9.59 -4.79 -17.39
C LYS A 280 -8.89 -4.62 -16.04
N GLY A 281 -9.39 -4.41 -14.99
CA GLY A 281 -8.80 -4.50 -13.67
C GLY A 281 -8.58 -3.16 -13.01
N TYR A 282 -7.63 -3.14 -12.10
CA TYR A 282 -7.33 -2.00 -11.26
C TYR A 282 -6.73 -0.85 -12.09
N PRO A 283 -7.02 0.42 -11.77
CA PRO A 283 -6.48 1.54 -12.52
C PRO A 283 -4.96 1.69 -12.32
N ALA A 284 -4.27 2.10 -13.36
CA ALA A 284 -2.86 2.47 -13.26
C ALA A 284 -2.63 3.56 -12.18
N PRO A 285 -1.44 3.61 -11.56
CA PRO A 285 -1.12 4.62 -10.57
C PRO A 285 -1.33 6.04 -11.10
N VAL A 286 -2.01 6.89 -10.34
CA VAL A 286 -2.21 8.31 -10.69
C VAL A 286 -1.25 9.17 -9.89
N ASN A 287 -0.45 9.99 -10.60
CA ASN A 287 0.52 10.91 -9.97
C ASN A 287 1.35 10.23 -8.88
N LEU A 288 1.89 9.04 -9.18
CA LEU A 288 2.60 8.20 -8.20
C LEU A 288 3.72 8.98 -7.53
N ASP A 289 3.55 9.26 -6.25
CA ASP A 289 4.58 9.86 -5.41
C ASP A 289 5.53 8.78 -4.91
N THR A 290 6.75 8.81 -5.43
CA THR A 290 7.81 7.85 -5.09
C THR A 290 8.57 8.21 -3.80
N GLY A 291 8.20 9.30 -3.15
CA GLY A 291 8.90 9.81 -1.96
C GLY A 291 10.19 10.56 -2.26
N ASN A 292 10.61 10.63 -3.53
CA ASN A 292 11.85 11.29 -3.96
C ASN A 292 11.61 12.72 -4.50
N GLY A 293 10.43 13.31 -4.26
CA GLY A 293 10.07 14.63 -4.77
C GLY A 293 9.65 14.65 -6.25
N THR A 294 9.63 13.52 -6.92
CA THR A 294 9.17 13.38 -8.30
C THR A 294 7.83 12.64 -8.33
N SER A 295 6.76 13.34 -8.69
CA SER A 295 5.50 12.70 -9.08
C SER A 295 5.66 12.16 -10.50
N VAL A 296 5.50 10.86 -10.69
CA VAL A 296 5.40 10.26 -12.02
C VAL A 296 3.95 10.36 -12.45
N VAL A 297 3.68 11.20 -13.44
CA VAL A 297 2.36 11.25 -14.09
C VAL A 297 2.28 10.02 -14.99
N ALA A 298 1.32 9.14 -14.75
CA ALA A 298 1.02 8.07 -15.69
C ALA A 298 0.60 8.74 -17.01
N ALA A 299 1.34 8.50 -18.07
CA ALA A 299 0.96 8.97 -19.40
C ALA A 299 -0.37 8.31 -19.78
N ARG A 300 -1.44 9.09 -19.81
CA ARG A 300 -2.68 8.66 -20.45
C ARG A 300 -2.37 8.52 -21.94
N THR A 301 -2.23 7.30 -22.39
CA THR A 301 -2.35 7.04 -23.83
C THR A 301 -3.84 7.07 -24.18
N ASP A 302 -4.37 8.26 -24.45
CA ASP A 302 -5.62 8.41 -25.16
C ASP A 302 -5.39 7.88 -26.59
N LYS A 303 -5.52 6.58 -26.78
CA LYS A 303 -5.75 5.97 -28.08
C LYS A 303 -7.27 5.86 -28.28
N ASN A 304 -7.90 6.98 -28.56
CA ASN A 304 -9.17 7.05 -29.28
C ASN A 304 -9.24 8.43 -29.96
N ARG A 305 -8.77 8.43 -31.17
CA ARG A 305 -9.22 9.29 -32.27
C ARG A 305 -9.35 8.44 -33.53
#